data_34a182df29a02bdc602a557f18365438
#
_entry.id   34a182df29a02bdc602a557f18365438
#
_cell.length_a   1.000
_cell.length_b   1.000
_cell.length_c   1.000
_cell.angle_alpha   90.00
_cell.angle_beta   90.00
_cell.angle_gamma   90.00
#
_symmetry.space_group_name_H-M   'P 1'
#
loop_
_entity.id
_entity.type
_entity.pdbx_description
1 polymer ?
#
loop_
_entity_poly.entity_id
_entity_poly.type
_entity_poly.pdbx_seq_one_letter_code
_entity_poly.pdbx_strand_id
1 'polypeptide(L)'
;FDLARRHARVSERCLQLWISRFNESGIDAITYRPRSGRPRKLAQHEVAEKILPVVDQPALAGEDHWTLTKLSGWLKDEQQLDISYRTLVRYLHEHDYKRKIPRRFPEPKDQEQWEDRREVFAMQLVGLLDDSRARVWFADEAGFEGDPRPRLKWVKRGSRPEIGYHGGHVRTNVVGAVDPQGGQLVSLIVPYCDRHVFQLFLDTLADEAPRQLGKRDYLVLDNASWHKVKTLDWHHFEPLFLPPYSPDFNSIERLWQHLKSHYLAGFITDDHDRLDAKLESSIRSLLNSPKTLRSVCNTHSE
;
A
#
# COMPACT_ATOMS: atom_id res chain seq x y z
N PHE A 1 -49.02 27.94 25.85
CA PHE A 1 -47.64 27.67 26.28
C PHE A 1 -47.48 26.30 26.96
N ASP A 2 -48.32 25.93 27.92
CA ASP A 2 -48.20 24.66 28.66
C ASP A 2 -48.34 23.39 27.78
N LEU A 3 -49.22 23.42 26.81
CA LEU A 3 -49.40 22.29 25.88
C LEU A 3 -48.19 22.11 24.98
N ALA A 4 -47.66 23.20 24.41
CA ALA A 4 -46.47 23.16 23.57
C ALA A 4 -45.23 22.72 24.35
N ARG A 5 -45.07 23.19 25.60
CA ARG A 5 -43.98 22.77 26.51
C ARG A 5 -43.99 21.30 26.83
N ARG A 6 -45.19 20.72 27.06
CA ARG A 6 -45.36 19.27 27.33
C ARG A 6 -45.01 18.40 26.11
N HIS A 7 -45.42 18.85 24.93
CA HIS A 7 -45.14 18.10 23.69
C HIS A 7 -43.67 18.22 23.23
N ALA A 8 -43.09 19.44 23.29
CA ALA A 8 -41.72 19.65 22.82
C ALA A 8 -40.64 19.26 23.87
N ARG A 9 -41.02 18.99 25.13
CA ARG A 9 -40.12 18.63 26.25
C ARG A 9 -38.97 19.64 26.42
N VAL A 10 -39.22 20.91 26.19
CA VAL A 10 -38.22 21.98 26.30
C VAL A 10 -38.64 23.01 27.36
N SER A 11 -37.69 23.84 27.80
CA SER A 11 -37.98 24.92 28.77
C SER A 11 -38.79 26.02 28.10
N GLU A 12 -39.56 26.77 28.91
CA GLU A 12 -40.34 27.93 28.47
C GLU A 12 -39.45 28.95 27.72
N ARG A 13 -38.26 29.23 28.27
CA ARG A 13 -37.28 30.13 27.65
C ARG A 13 -36.86 29.65 26.24
N CYS A 14 -36.76 28.33 26.03
CA CYS A 14 -36.45 27.76 24.71
C CYS A 14 -37.61 27.97 23.73
N LEU A 15 -38.85 27.78 24.18
CA LEU A 15 -40.04 28.04 23.38
C LEU A 15 -40.16 29.52 22.99
N GLN A 16 -39.97 30.43 23.95
CA GLN A 16 -39.98 31.87 23.68
C GLN A 16 -38.92 32.27 22.65
N LEU A 17 -37.69 31.69 22.76
CA LEU A 17 -36.64 31.92 21.79
C LEU A 17 -37.00 31.40 20.40
N TRP A 18 -37.62 30.23 20.30
CA TRP A 18 -38.05 29.67 19.03
C TRP A 18 -39.16 30.49 18.38
N ILE A 19 -40.12 30.96 19.16
CA ILE A 19 -41.20 31.85 18.68
C ILE A 19 -40.61 33.18 18.17
N SER A 20 -39.69 33.80 18.90
CA SER A 20 -39.02 35.01 18.46
C SER A 20 -38.30 34.81 17.13
N ARG A 21 -37.50 33.76 17.03
CA ARG A 21 -36.78 33.43 15.79
C ARG A 21 -37.70 33.12 14.60
N PHE A 22 -38.80 32.42 14.87
CA PHE A 22 -39.80 32.13 13.85
C PHE A 22 -40.44 33.42 13.33
N ASN A 23 -40.83 34.33 14.24
CA ASN A 23 -41.44 35.61 13.89
C ASN A 23 -40.49 36.54 13.11
N GLU A 24 -39.17 36.43 13.39
CA GLU A 24 -38.13 37.24 12.73
C GLU A 24 -37.75 36.70 11.33
N SER A 25 -37.62 35.44 11.19
CA SER A 25 -36.96 34.82 10.01
C SER A 25 -37.59 33.51 9.52
N GLY A 26 -38.80 33.16 9.98
CA GLY A 26 -39.52 31.98 9.55
C GLY A 26 -38.99 30.66 10.10
N ILE A 27 -39.42 29.53 9.50
CA ILE A 27 -39.15 28.18 10.02
C ILE A 27 -37.67 27.81 10.01
N ASP A 28 -36.91 28.31 9.04
CA ASP A 28 -35.46 28.03 8.92
C ASP A 28 -34.64 28.61 10.08
N ALA A 29 -35.16 29.62 10.76
CA ALA A 29 -34.53 30.23 11.93
C ALA A 29 -34.63 29.37 13.21
N ILE A 30 -35.54 28.40 13.24
CA ILE A 30 -35.70 27.47 14.36
C ILE A 30 -34.65 26.37 14.34
N THR A 31 -34.02 26.11 13.19
CA THR A 31 -33.00 25.08 13.06
C THR A 31 -31.83 25.31 14.02
N TYR A 32 -31.28 24.21 14.55
CA TYR A 32 -30.14 24.25 15.46
C TYR A 32 -28.95 24.94 14.80
N ARG A 33 -28.56 26.09 15.30
CA ARG A 33 -27.34 26.78 14.86
C ARG A 33 -26.14 26.17 15.58
N PRO A 34 -25.11 25.73 14.85
CA PRO A 34 -23.87 25.27 15.48
C PRO A 34 -23.37 26.38 16.45
N ARG A 35 -23.04 25.99 17.67
CA ARG A 35 -22.41 26.91 18.60
C ARG A 35 -21.04 27.30 18.06
N SER A 36 -20.68 28.60 18.17
CA SER A 36 -19.30 29.01 17.95
C SER A 36 -18.43 28.31 18.98
N GLY A 37 -17.62 27.36 18.55
CA GLY A 37 -16.67 26.66 19.40
C GLY A 37 -15.56 27.61 19.91
N ARG A 38 -14.61 27.07 20.68
CA ARG A 38 -13.42 27.82 21.07
C ARG A 38 -12.71 28.37 19.82
N PRO A 39 -12.32 29.64 19.77
CA PRO A 39 -11.57 30.19 18.65
C PRO A 39 -10.32 29.36 18.33
N ARG A 40 -10.00 29.25 17.07
CA ARG A 40 -8.78 28.57 16.63
C ARG A 40 -7.56 29.34 17.12
N LYS A 41 -6.50 28.63 17.53
CA LYS A 41 -5.21 29.24 17.88
C LYS A 41 -4.48 29.77 16.65
N LEU A 42 -4.62 29.08 15.49
CA LEU A 42 -4.07 29.49 14.18
C LEU A 42 -5.16 29.39 13.12
N ALA A 43 -5.18 30.34 12.21
CA ALA A 43 -5.97 30.25 10.99
C ALA A 43 -5.37 29.22 10.04
N GLN A 44 -6.10 28.79 9.00
CA GLN A 44 -5.62 27.78 8.06
C GLN A 44 -4.35 28.23 7.32
N HIS A 45 -4.30 29.47 6.86
CA HIS A 45 -3.12 30.03 6.19
C HIS A 45 -1.90 30.06 7.12
N GLU A 46 -2.06 30.36 8.39
CA GLU A 46 -0.96 30.36 9.37
C GLU A 46 -0.42 28.95 9.62
N VAL A 47 -1.29 27.92 9.58
CA VAL A 47 -0.85 26.52 9.65
C VAL A 47 -0.01 26.18 8.41
N ALA A 48 -0.48 26.57 7.22
CA ALA A 48 0.23 26.33 5.97
C ALA A 48 1.59 27.04 5.91
N GLU A 49 1.71 28.23 6.49
CA GLU A 49 2.95 29.02 6.48
C GLU A 49 3.95 28.60 7.57
N LYS A 50 3.46 28.26 8.77
CA LYS A 50 4.32 28.07 9.96
C LYS A 50 4.56 26.62 10.33
N ILE A 51 3.64 25.72 10.00
CA ILE A 51 3.71 24.30 10.42
C ILE A 51 4.04 23.38 9.26
N LEU A 52 3.33 23.47 8.13
CA LEU A 52 3.51 22.51 7.05
C LEU A 52 4.92 22.48 6.46
N PRO A 53 5.63 23.62 6.26
CA PRO A 53 6.98 23.58 5.70
C PRO A 53 7.97 22.77 6.54
N VAL A 54 7.91 22.90 7.87
CA VAL A 54 8.79 22.13 8.78
C VAL A 54 8.34 20.68 8.95
N VAL A 55 7.07 20.38 8.70
CA VAL A 55 6.58 18.99 8.66
C VAL A 55 7.06 18.28 7.40
N ASP A 56 7.03 18.97 6.26
CA ASP A 56 7.49 18.43 4.98
C ASP A 56 9.00 18.31 4.91
N GLN A 57 9.72 19.28 5.48
CA GLN A 57 11.17 19.33 5.51
C GLN A 57 11.68 19.52 6.94
N PRO A 58 11.77 18.46 7.75
CA PRO A 58 12.25 18.54 9.13
C PRO A 58 13.62 19.20 9.29
N ALA A 59 14.48 19.07 8.27
CA ALA A 59 15.81 19.68 8.23
C ALA A 59 15.79 21.21 8.38
N LEU A 60 14.68 21.90 8.01
CA LEU A 60 14.52 23.33 8.24
C LEU A 60 14.52 23.70 9.73
N ALA A 61 14.22 22.74 10.59
CA ALA A 61 14.25 22.88 12.04
C ALA A 61 15.43 22.13 12.68
N GLY A 62 16.39 21.63 11.88
CA GLY A 62 17.52 20.85 12.35
C GLY A 62 17.16 19.43 12.81
N GLU A 63 16.03 18.89 12.33
CA GLU A 63 15.52 17.58 12.71
C GLU A 63 15.48 16.62 11.52
N ASP A 64 15.67 15.33 11.79
CA ASP A 64 15.59 14.30 10.73
C ASP A 64 14.15 13.85 10.52
N HIS A 65 13.34 13.88 11.58
CA HIS A 65 11.96 13.44 11.54
C HIS A 65 11.13 13.97 12.71
N TRP A 66 9.82 14.11 12.51
CA TRP A 66 8.88 14.54 13.53
C TRP A 66 8.06 13.41 14.15
N THR A 67 8.09 13.35 15.50
CA THR A 67 6.92 12.90 16.25
C THR A 67 6.08 14.15 16.58
N LEU A 68 4.77 14.01 16.72
CA LEU A 68 3.93 15.17 17.04
C LEU A 68 4.23 15.78 18.42
N THR A 69 4.74 14.99 19.35
CA THR A 69 5.22 15.49 20.65
C THR A 69 6.44 16.37 20.46
N LYS A 70 7.41 15.94 19.65
CA LYS A 70 8.62 16.69 19.32
C LYS A 70 8.27 18.00 18.60
N LEU A 71 7.38 17.93 17.60
CA LEU A 71 6.89 19.09 16.86
C LEU A 71 6.17 20.07 17.78
N SER A 72 5.32 19.60 18.72
CA SER A 72 4.64 20.47 19.70
C SER A 72 5.63 21.18 20.61
N GLY A 73 6.70 20.49 21.05
CA GLY A 73 7.78 21.09 21.83
C GLY A 73 8.51 22.18 21.04
N TRP A 74 8.98 21.85 19.84
CA TRP A 74 9.68 22.79 18.97
C TRP A 74 8.86 24.04 18.65
N LEU A 75 7.57 23.87 18.31
CA LEU A 75 6.66 25.00 18.07
C LEU A 75 6.51 25.91 19.28
N LYS A 76 6.51 25.33 20.49
CA LYS A 76 6.43 26.08 21.72
C LYS A 76 7.73 26.86 22.00
N ASP A 77 8.86 26.20 21.85
CA ASP A 77 10.16 26.73 22.27
C ASP A 77 10.71 27.73 21.24
N GLU A 78 10.65 27.39 19.94
CA GLU A 78 11.23 28.19 18.86
C GLU A 78 10.23 29.19 18.23
N GLN A 79 8.96 28.81 18.13
CA GLN A 79 7.94 29.60 17.45
C GLN A 79 6.98 30.31 18.42
N GLN A 80 7.15 30.15 19.74
CA GLN A 80 6.25 30.69 20.79
C GLN A 80 4.78 30.26 20.58
N LEU A 81 4.56 29.10 19.92
CA LEU A 81 3.25 28.55 19.58
C LEU A 81 2.91 27.38 20.50
N ASP A 82 2.22 27.61 21.59
CA ASP A 82 1.77 26.54 22.48
C ASP A 82 0.55 25.81 21.87
N ILE A 83 0.80 24.81 21.06
CA ILE A 83 -0.20 23.99 20.35
C ILE A 83 -0.18 22.57 20.88
N SER A 84 -1.33 22.11 21.41
CA SER A 84 -1.41 20.75 21.93
C SER A 84 -1.34 19.69 20.82
N TYR A 85 -0.87 18.49 21.16
CA TYR A 85 -0.85 17.30 20.28
C TYR A 85 -2.16 17.12 19.52
N ARG A 86 -3.31 17.15 20.22
CA ARG A 86 -4.63 16.96 19.59
C ARG A 86 -4.96 18.05 18.57
N THR A 87 -4.54 19.28 18.83
CA THR A 87 -4.74 20.39 17.91
C THR A 87 -3.87 20.26 16.68
N LEU A 88 -2.60 19.81 16.84
CA LEU A 88 -1.72 19.49 15.71
C LEU A 88 -2.27 18.38 14.83
N VAL A 89 -2.74 17.27 15.41
CA VAL A 89 -3.40 16.19 14.65
C VAL A 89 -4.55 16.74 13.82
N ARG A 90 -5.41 17.59 14.40
CA ARG A 90 -6.53 18.19 13.68
C ARG A 90 -6.05 19.08 12.54
N TYR A 91 -5.07 19.94 12.78
CA TYR A 91 -4.53 20.85 11.77
C TYR A 91 -3.92 20.06 10.59
N LEU A 92 -3.13 19.04 10.86
CA LEU A 92 -2.56 18.20 9.82
C LEU A 92 -3.64 17.46 9.01
N HIS A 93 -4.67 16.92 9.66
CA HIS A 93 -5.78 16.27 8.95
C HIS A 93 -6.61 17.24 8.11
N GLU A 94 -6.80 18.50 8.57
CA GLU A 94 -7.49 19.55 7.80
C GLU A 94 -6.72 19.96 6.53
N HIS A 95 -5.42 19.64 6.46
CA HIS A 95 -4.57 19.82 5.30
C HIS A 95 -4.21 18.49 4.61
N ASP A 96 -5.03 17.43 4.77
CA ASP A 96 -4.89 16.11 4.15
C ASP A 96 -3.64 15.31 4.53
N TYR A 97 -2.94 15.70 5.60
CA TYR A 97 -1.80 14.95 6.11
C TYR A 97 -2.25 13.70 6.85
N LYS A 98 -1.61 12.57 6.55
CA LYS A 98 -1.81 11.27 7.20
C LYS A 98 -0.47 10.67 7.60
N ARG A 99 -0.42 9.97 8.71
CA ARG A 99 0.79 9.23 9.09
C ARG A 99 0.96 8.02 8.20
N LYS A 100 2.13 7.92 7.56
CA LYS A 100 2.54 6.77 6.75
C LYS A 100 3.95 6.35 7.18
N ILE A 101 4.24 5.05 7.07
CA ILE A 101 5.60 4.55 7.21
C ILE A 101 6.30 4.80 5.87
N PRO A 102 7.43 5.53 5.83
CA PRO A 102 8.16 5.75 4.60
C PRO A 102 8.62 4.42 4.01
N ARG A 103 8.46 4.25 2.72
CA ARG A 103 9.06 3.15 1.99
C ARG A 103 10.55 3.44 1.81
N ARG A 104 11.40 2.46 2.09
CA ARG A 104 12.82 2.56 1.72
C ARG A 104 12.90 2.59 0.19
N PHE A 105 13.52 3.63 -0.32
CA PHE A 105 13.70 3.84 -1.74
C PHE A 105 15.19 4.07 -1.99
N PRO A 106 15.87 3.26 -2.84
CA PRO A 106 17.25 3.50 -3.21
C PRO A 106 17.31 4.82 -3.99
N GLU A 107 18.13 5.73 -3.55
CA GLU A 107 18.32 7.01 -4.22
C GLU A 107 19.13 6.79 -5.50
N PRO A 108 18.59 7.05 -6.69
CA PRO A 108 19.33 6.90 -7.93
C PRO A 108 20.44 7.95 -8.01
N LYS A 109 21.57 7.59 -8.62
CA LYS A 109 22.72 8.52 -8.77
C LYS A 109 22.39 9.71 -9.68
N ASP A 110 21.49 9.53 -10.62
CA ASP A 110 21.01 10.53 -11.56
C ASP A 110 19.47 10.44 -11.56
N GLN A 111 18.86 11.38 -10.87
CA GLN A 111 17.41 11.41 -10.66
C GLN A 111 16.66 11.68 -11.96
N GLU A 112 17.13 12.65 -12.78
CA GLU A 112 16.48 13.05 -14.03
C GLU A 112 16.49 11.89 -15.04
N GLN A 113 17.66 11.29 -15.26
CA GLN A 113 17.77 10.14 -16.16
C GLN A 113 16.95 8.94 -15.69
N TRP A 114 16.80 8.77 -14.37
CA TRP A 114 15.99 7.70 -13.81
C TRP A 114 14.51 7.95 -14.02
N GLU A 115 14.03 9.18 -13.84
CA GLU A 115 12.65 9.58 -14.08
C GLU A 115 12.28 9.42 -15.56
N ASP A 116 13.13 9.89 -16.48
CA ASP A 116 12.96 9.71 -17.93
C ASP A 116 12.80 8.23 -18.31
N ARG A 117 13.67 7.37 -17.80
CA ARG A 117 13.59 5.93 -18.07
C ARG A 117 12.30 5.30 -17.56
N ARG A 118 11.83 5.74 -16.40
CA ARG A 118 10.57 5.27 -15.83
C ARG A 118 9.37 5.73 -16.66
N GLU A 119 9.37 6.98 -17.11
CA GLU A 119 8.30 7.52 -17.94
C GLU A 119 8.22 6.77 -19.27
N VAL A 120 9.34 6.58 -19.96
CA VAL A 120 9.41 5.81 -21.20
C VAL A 120 8.90 4.38 -21.00
N PHE A 121 9.33 3.72 -19.91
CA PHE A 121 8.89 2.37 -19.60
C PHE A 121 7.39 2.34 -19.27
N ALA A 122 6.88 3.30 -18.50
CA ALA A 122 5.46 3.38 -18.16
C ALA A 122 4.60 3.53 -19.42
N MET A 123 4.97 4.41 -20.35
CA MET A 123 4.28 4.57 -21.65
C MET A 123 4.31 3.28 -22.46
N GLN A 124 5.46 2.60 -22.52
CA GLN A 124 5.59 1.33 -23.21
C GLN A 124 4.68 0.25 -22.57
N LEU A 125 4.71 0.13 -21.26
CA LEU A 125 3.90 -0.85 -20.52
C LEU A 125 2.41 -0.62 -20.70
N VAL A 126 1.94 0.63 -20.60
CA VAL A 126 0.54 0.99 -20.86
C VAL A 126 0.14 0.61 -22.28
N GLY A 127 0.96 0.96 -23.29
CA GLY A 127 0.70 0.60 -24.68
C GLY A 127 0.60 -0.92 -24.89
N LEU A 128 1.42 -1.73 -24.18
CA LEU A 128 1.34 -3.19 -24.25
C LEU A 128 0.09 -3.73 -23.54
N LEU A 129 -0.30 -3.17 -22.40
CA LEU A 129 -1.49 -3.59 -21.66
C LEU A 129 -2.80 -3.25 -22.41
N ASP A 130 -2.78 -2.21 -23.23
CA ASP A 130 -3.92 -1.80 -24.06
C ASP A 130 -3.97 -2.52 -25.44
N ASP A 131 -2.86 -3.13 -25.89
CA ASP A 131 -2.83 -3.91 -27.15
C ASP A 131 -3.45 -5.30 -26.93
N SER A 132 -4.62 -5.53 -27.52
CA SER A 132 -5.30 -6.83 -27.47
C SER A 132 -4.48 -8.00 -28.04
N ARG A 133 -3.41 -7.71 -28.80
CA ARG A 133 -2.47 -8.71 -29.36
C ARG A 133 -1.27 -8.96 -28.45
N ALA A 134 -1.09 -8.18 -27.40
CA ALA A 134 -0.07 -8.44 -26.39
C ALA A 134 -0.65 -9.25 -25.23
N ARG A 135 0.17 -10.10 -24.64
CA ARG A 135 -0.06 -10.75 -23.35
C ARG A 135 1.15 -10.44 -22.47
N VAL A 136 0.92 -9.77 -21.37
CA VAL A 136 2.00 -9.26 -20.51
C VAL A 136 2.04 -10.07 -19.22
N TRP A 137 3.16 -10.74 -19.00
CA TRP A 137 3.49 -11.49 -17.81
C TRP A 137 4.45 -10.68 -16.95
N PHE A 138 4.31 -10.79 -15.64
CA PHE A 138 5.18 -10.15 -14.67
C PHE A 138 5.85 -11.23 -13.84
N ALA A 139 7.18 -11.32 -13.91
CA ALA A 139 7.98 -12.33 -13.22
C ALA A 139 8.84 -11.72 -12.12
N ASP A 140 9.05 -12.50 -11.05
CA ASP A 140 9.91 -12.14 -9.92
C ASP A 140 10.19 -13.36 -9.04
N GLU A 141 11.16 -13.23 -8.14
CA GLU A 141 11.47 -14.20 -7.10
C GLU A 141 11.14 -13.63 -5.71
N ALA A 142 10.54 -14.47 -4.89
CA ALA A 142 10.23 -14.10 -3.52
C ALA A 142 10.71 -15.14 -2.51
N GLY A 143 11.37 -14.67 -1.44
CA GLY A 143 11.64 -15.50 -0.27
C GLY A 143 10.47 -15.50 0.70
N PHE A 144 10.17 -16.69 1.22
CA PHE A 144 9.18 -16.93 2.27
C PHE A 144 9.87 -17.56 3.46
N GLU A 145 9.54 -17.08 4.64
CA GLU A 145 10.19 -17.46 5.88
C GLU A 145 9.18 -18.15 6.82
N GLY A 146 9.65 -19.14 7.56
CA GLY A 146 8.86 -19.83 8.58
C GLY A 146 8.62 -19.00 9.85
N ASP A 147 9.24 -17.81 9.94
CA ASP A 147 9.04 -16.89 11.04
C ASP A 147 7.77 -16.05 10.88
N PRO A 148 7.04 -15.82 11.97
CA PRO A 148 5.79 -15.11 11.90
C PRO A 148 6.00 -13.64 11.54
N ARG A 149 5.24 -13.16 10.57
CA ARG A 149 5.07 -11.72 10.36
C ARG A 149 3.94 -11.24 11.26
N PRO A 150 4.22 -10.46 12.33
CA PRO A 150 3.17 -9.95 13.20
C PRO A 150 2.12 -9.18 12.41
N ARG A 151 0.85 -9.50 12.64
CA ARG A 151 -0.29 -8.83 12.03
C ARG A 151 -1.31 -8.48 13.09
N LEU A 152 -2.12 -7.47 12.83
CA LEU A 152 -3.24 -7.12 13.70
C LEU A 152 -4.19 -8.32 13.82
N LYS A 153 -4.53 -8.69 15.05
CA LYS A 153 -5.53 -9.72 15.36
C LYS A 153 -6.52 -9.19 16.38
N TRP A 154 -7.73 -9.73 16.36
CA TRP A 154 -8.71 -9.42 17.36
C TRP A 154 -8.31 -10.04 18.70
N VAL A 155 -8.23 -9.22 19.74
CA VAL A 155 -7.90 -9.64 21.10
C VAL A 155 -8.78 -8.90 22.10
N LYS A 156 -8.96 -9.50 23.30
CA LYS A 156 -9.69 -8.83 24.38
C LYS A 156 -8.98 -7.53 24.77
N ARG A 157 -9.75 -6.46 24.98
CA ARG A 157 -9.20 -5.18 25.43
C ARG A 157 -8.36 -5.35 26.71
N GLY A 158 -7.15 -4.80 26.68
CA GLY A 158 -6.20 -4.90 27.80
C GLY A 158 -5.29 -6.13 27.77
N SER A 159 -5.50 -7.10 26.84
CA SER A 159 -4.56 -8.20 26.65
C SER A 159 -3.33 -7.77 25.86
N ARG A 160 -2.21 -8.43 26.07
CA ARG A 160 -0.96 -8.28 25.29
C ARG A 160 -0.78 -9.55 24.45
N PRO A 161 -1.17 -9.52 23.16
CA PRO A 161 -1.01 -10.70 22.32
C PRO A 161 0.46 -10.99 22.07
N GLU A 162 0.83 -12.24 22.20
CA GLU A 162 2.15 -12.75 21.88
C GLU A 162 2.06 -13.68 20.67
N ILE A 163 3.17 -13.83 19.95
CA ILE A 163 3.34 -14.78 18.87
C ILE A 163 4.64 -15.54 19.12
N GLY A 164 4.61 -16.86 19.01
CA GLY A 164 5.79 -17.69 19.18
C GLY A 164 6.86 -17.33 18.14
N TYR A 165 8.11 -17.52 18.49
CA TYR A 165 9.27 -17.33 17.64
C TYR A 165 10.26 -18.47 17.88
N HIS A 166 10.65 -19.21 16.85
CA HIS A 166 11.52 -20.37 16.98
C HIS A 166 13.00 -20.06 16.71
N GLY A 167 13.31 -18.92 16.09
CA GLY A 167 14.68 -18.55 15.77
C GLY A 167 15.35 -19.43 14.70
N GLY A 168 14.66 -20.40 14.16
CA GLY A 168 15.11 -21.22 13.02
C GLY A 168 14.82 -20.50 11.73
N HIS A 169 15.86 -20.08 11.00
CA HIS A 169 15.72 -19.32 9.76
C HIS A 169 15.34 -20.23 8.57
N VAL A 170 14.22 -20.93 8.71
CA VAL A 170 13.66 -21.72 7.61
C VAL A 170 13.16 -20.76 6.53
N ARG A 171 13.68 -20.92 5.34
CA ARG A 171 13.34 -20.09 4.19
C ARG A 171 13.22 -20.93 2.93
N THR A 172 12.20 -20.65 2.14
CA THR A 172 11.96 -21.22 0.81
C THR A 172 11.76 -20.09 -0.18
N ASN A 173 12.22 -20.27 -1.41
CA ASN A 173 12.04 -19.30 -2.46
C ASN A 173 10.97 -19.78 -3.45
N VAL A 174 10.28 -18.83 -4.04
CA VAL A 174 9.32 -19.07 -5.12
C VAL A 174 9.72 -18.17 -6.28
N VAL A 175 9.89 -18.73 -7.46
CA VAL A 175 9.94 -17.99 -8.71
C VAL A 175 8.58 -18.10 -9.38
N GLY A 176 8.08 -17.02 -9.94
CA GLY A 176 6.77 -17.06 -10.58
C GLY A 176 6.56 -15.97 -11.63
N ALA A 177 5.56 -16.19 -12.48
CA ALA A 177 5.05 -15.18 -13.41
C ALA A 177 3.53 -15.13 -13.35
N VAL A 178 2.98 -13.93 -13.35
CA VAL A 178 1.54 -13.69 -13.37
C VAL A 178 1.13 -12.90 -14.62
N ASP A 179 0.06 -13.33 -15.27
CA ASP A 179 -0.69 -12.53 -16.24
C ASP A 179 -1.91 -11.91 -15.52
N PRO A 180 -1.87 -10.61 -15.17
CA PRO A 180 -2.96 -9.97 -14.44
C PRO A 180 -4.25 -9.88 -15.24
N GLN A 181 -4.18 -9.78 -16.57
CA GLN A 181 -5.36 -9.65 -17.44
C GLN A 181 -6.03 -11.01 -17.65
N GLY A 182 -5.23 -12.05 -17.95
CA GLY A 182 -5.70 -13.42 -18.07
C GLY A 182 -6.10 -14.05 -16.72
N GLY A 183 -5.52 -13.57 -15.62
CA GLY A 183 -5.68 -14.16 -14.30
C GLY A 183 -4.99 -15.53 -14.20
N GLN A 184 -3.82 -15.65 -14.83
CA GLN A 184 -3.01 -16.84 -14.84
C GLN A 184 -1.76 -16.63 -13.97
N LEU A 185 -1.31 -17.70 -13.34
CA LEU A 185 -0.08 -17.75 -12.53
C LEU A 185 0.67 -19.03 -12.85
N VAL A 186 1.96 -18.93 -13.08
CA VAL A 186 2.87 -20.07 -13.14
C VAL A 186 3.94 -19.85 -12.07
N SER A 187 4.27 -20.85 -11.28
CA SER A 187 5.26 -20.69 -10.21
C SER A 187 5.92 -22.01 -9.84
N LEU A 188 7.17 -21.92 -9.41
CA LEU A 188 7.96 -23.03 -8.89
C LEU A 188 8.45 -22.69 -7.48
N ILE A 189 8.35 -23.64 -6.57
CA ILE A 189 9.01 -23.60 -5.26
C ILE A 189 10.42 -24.12 -5.46
N VAL A 190 11.43 -23.33 -5.09
CA VAL A 190 12.83 -23.62 -5.37
C VAL A 190 13.70 -23.35 -4.14
N PRO A 191 14.76 -24.14 -3.90
CA PRO A 191 15.65 -23.90 -2.75
C PRO A 191 16.50 -22.64 -2.91
N TYR A 192 16.87 -22.31 -4.14
CA TYR A 192 17.63 -21.11 -4.49
C TYR A 192 17.27 -20.68 -5.92
N CYS A 193 17.70 -19.48 -6.33
CA CYS A 193 17.52 -19.01 -7.70
C CYS A 193 18.88 -18.67 -8.31
N ASP A 194 19.19 -19.32 -9.42
CA ASP A 194 20.31 -19.05 -10.30
C ASP A 194 19.87 -19.16 -11.77
N ARG A 195 20.81 -19.01 -12.70
CA ARG A 195 20.52 -19.10 -14.14
C ARG A 195 19.88 -20.43 -14.57
N HIS A 196 20.22 -21.55 -13.91
CA HIS A 196 19.73 -22.88 -14.28
C HIS A 196 18.29 -23.08 -13.78
N VAL A 197 18.04 -22.66 -12.55
CA VAL A 197 16.70 -22.66 -11.97
C VAL A 197 15.79 -21.69 -12.73
N PHE A 198 16.31 -20.53 -13.13
CA PHE A 198 15.55 -19.58 -13.92
C PHE A 198 15.25 -20.12 -15.33
N GLN A 199 16.19 -20.84 -15.97
CA GLN A 199 15.89 -21.52 -17.24
C GLN A 199 14.80 -22.58 -17.07
N LEU A 200 14.89 -23.42 -16.03
CA LEU A 200 13.83 -24.40 -15.73
C LEU A 200 12.47 -23.73 -15.54
N PHE A 201 12.46 -22.55 -14.92
CA PHE A 201 11.24 -21.75 -14.78
C PHE A 201 10.72 -21.25 -16.13
N LEU A 202 11.58 -20.75 -17.02
CA LEU A 202 11.18 -20.34 -18.38
C LEU A 202 10.62 -21.50 -19.20
N ASP A 203 11.24 -22.68 -19.10
CA ASP A 203 10.77 -23.91 -19.75
C ASP A 203 9.35 -24.27 -19.24
N THR A 204 9.17 -24.27 -17.91
CA THR A 204 7.87 -24.52 -17.28
C THR A 204 6.83 -23.46 -17.69
N LEU A 205 7.22 -22.19 -17.72
CA LEU A 205 6.34 -21.10 -18.12
C LEU A 205 5.88 -21.24 -19.57
N ALA A 206 6.78 -21.66 -20.45
CA ALA A 206 6.48 -21.89 -21.87
C ALA A 206 5.50 -23.05 -22.07
N ASP A 207 5.64 -24.12 -21.27
CA ASP A 207 4.75 -25.29 -21.31
C ASP A 207 3.36 -24.98 -20.75
N GLU A 208 3.28 -24.29 -19.60
CA GLU A 208 2.02 -23.96 -18.91
C GLU A 208 1.27 -22.79 -19.55
N ALA A 209 1.98 -21.91 -20.24
CA ALA A 209 1.44 -20.74 -20.92
C ALA A 209 1.81 -20.76 -22.43
N PRO A 210 1.30 -21.72 -23.21
CA PRO A 210 1.69 -21.86 -24.61
C PRO A 210 1.33 -20.62 -25.43
N ARG A 211 2.09 -20.42 -26.49
CA ARG A 211 1.91 -19.30 -27.42
C ARG A 211 0.48 -19.32 -27.99
N GLN A 212 -0.19 -18.18 -27.90
CA GLN A 212 -1.50 -18.00 -28.50
C GLN A 212 -1.38 -17.43 -29.92
N LEU A 213 -2.14 -17.98 -30.86
CA LEU A 213 -2.11 -17.52 -32.25
C LEU A 213 -2.52 -16.03 -32.34
N GLY A 214 -1.69 -15.24 -33.02
CA GLY A 214 -1.93 -13.80 -33.18
C GLY A 214 -1.56 -12.93 -31.99
N LYS A 215 -1.04 -13.52 -30.90
CA LYS A 215 -0.53 -12.78 -29.73
C LYS A 215 0.99 -12.81 -29.63
N ARG A 216 1.54 -11.79 -28.98
CA ARG A 216 2.94 -11.71 -28.56
C ARG A 216 2.97 -11.72 -27.04
N ASP A 217 3.88 -12.50 -26.48
CA ASP A 217 4.05 -12.67 -25.05
C ASP A 217 5.25 -11.86 -24.57
N TYR A 218 5.02 -10.94 -23.67
CA TYR A 218 6.04 -10.12 -23.02
C TYR A 218 6.23 -10.58 -21.59
N LEU A 219 7.50 -10.68 -21.15
CA LEU A 219 7.84 -11.04 -19.77
C LEU A 219 8.55 -9.86 -19.11
N VAL A 220 7.84 -9.16 -18.24
CA VAL A 220 8.38 -8.06 -17.42
C VAL A 220 9.10 -8.64 -16.22
N LEU A 221 10.36 -8.25 -16.02
CA LEU A 221 11.20 -8.76 -14.93
C LEU A 221 12.26 -7.73 -14.52
N ASP A 222 12.88 -7.94 -13.36
CA ASP A 222 13.95 -7.09 -12.86
C ASP A 222 15.28 -7.28 -13.60
N ASN A 223 16.30 -6.55 -13.14
CA ASN A 223 17.64 -6.57 -13.73
C ASN A 223 18.61 -7.53 -13.04
N ALA A 224 18.15 -8.61 -12.41
CA ALA A 224 19.05 -9.58 -11.80
C ALA A 224 20.07 -10.12 -12.83
N SER A 225 21.28 -10.40 -12.39
CA SER A 225 22.38 -10.76 -13.28
C SER A 225 22.11 -12.06 -14.06
N TRP A 226 21.40 -13.00 -13.45
CA TRP A 226 21.03 -14.27 -14.08
C TRP A 226 19.91 -14.13 -15.12
N HIS A 227 19.10 -13.06 -15.09
CA HIS A 227 18.11 -12.74 -16.13
C HIS A 227 18.76 -12.22 -17.43
N LYS A 228 20.00 -11.74 -17.36
CA LYS A 228 20.71 -11.14 -18.51
C LYS A 228 21.72 -12.06 -19.16
N VAL A 229 21.71 -13.33 -18.81
CA VAL A 229 22.62 -14.32 -19.37
C VAL A 229 22.22 -14.62 -20.83
N LYS A 230 23.16 -14.45 -21.75
CA LYS A 230 22.91 -14.58 -23.19
C LYS A 230 22.51 -16.00 -23.65
N THR A 231 22.73 -17.01 -22.81
CA THR A 231 22.42 -18.40 -23.11
C THR A 231 21.02 -18.83 -22.68
N LEU A 232 20.23 -17.91 -22.12
CA LEU A 232 18.83 -18.20 -21.78
C LEU A 232 17.99 -18.38 -23.04
N ASP A 233 17.20 -19.44 -23.05
CA ASP A 233 16.16 -19.64 -24.04
C ASP A 233 14.85 -19.01 -23.51
N TRP A 234 14.45 -17.93 -24.13
CA TRP A 234 13.22 -17.20 -23.79
C TRP A 234 11.97 -17.82 -24.44
N HIS A 235 12.13 -18.87 -25.24
CA HIS A 235 11.06 -19.50 -26.02
C HIS A 235 10.29 -18.46 -26.85
N HIS A 236 9.02 -18.26 -26.56
CA HIS A 236 8.18 -17.29 -27.25
C HIS A 236 7.98 -15.98 -26.49
N PHE A 237 8.64 -15.79 -25.36
CA PHE A 237 8.55 -14.57 -24.56
C PHE A 237 9.58 -13.53 -24.99
N GLU A 238 9.14 -12.30 -25.09
CA GLU A 238 10.02 -11.14 -25.28
C GLU A 238 10.31 -10.52 -23.91
N PRO A 239 11.57 -10.57 -23.41
CA PRO A 239 11.89 -10.01 -22.09
C PRO A 239 11.83 -8.49 -22.10
N LEU A 240 11.17 -7.90 -21.10
CA LEU A 240 11.05 -6.47 -20.86
C LEU A 240 11.60 -6.13 -19.47
N PHE A 241 12.81 -5.58 -19.44
CA PHE A 241 13.49 -5.30 -18.18
C PHE A 241 13.00 -4.00 -17.56
N LEU A 242 12.64 -4.07 -16.28
CA LEU A 242 12.25 -2.93 -15.47
C LEU A 242 13.35 -1.86 -15.41
N PRO A 243 13.01 -0.58 -15.35
CA PRO A 243 13.97 0.43 -14.96
C PRO A 243 14.57 0.11 -13.59
N PRO A 244 15.85 0.45 -13.33
CA PRO A 244 16.45 0.24 -12.02
C PRO A 244 15.58 0.82 -10.91
N TYR A 245 15.50 0.13 -9.77
CA TYR A 245 14.77 0.60 -8.59
C TYR A 245 13.27 0.89 -8.82
N SER A 246 12.61 0.12 -9.67
CA SER A 246 11.22 0.34 -10.06
C SER A 246 10.32 -0.89 -9.83
N PRO A 247 10.29 -1.48 -8.62
CA PRO A 247 9.47 -2.66 -8.32
C PRO A 247 7.97 -2.37 -8.35
N ASP A 248 7.57 -1.10 -8.26
CA ASP A 248 6.17 -0.65 -8.36
C ASP A 248 5.54 -0.95 -9.72
N PHE A 249 6.33 -1.09 -10.78
CA PHE A 249 5.86 -1.56 -12.10
C PHE A 249 5.69 -3.09 -12.17
N ASN A 250 6.18 -3.84 -11.18
CA ASN A 250 6.08 -5.30 -11.20
C ASN A 250 4.82 -5.77 -10.44
N SER A 251 3.78 -6.12 -11.18
CA SER A 251 2.50 -6.54 -10.61
C SER A 251 2.58 -7.76 -9.71
N ILE A 252 3.54 -8.67 -9.91
CA ILE A 252 3.69 -9.89 -9.10
C ILE A 252 4.13 -9.58 -7.66
N GLU A 253 4.76 -8.43 -7.41
CA GLU A 253 5.12 -7.98 -6.06
C GLU A 253 3.90 -7.89 -5.14
N ARG A 254 2.75 -7.47 -5.68
CA ARG A 254 1.47 -7.42 -4.95
C ARG A 254 0.97 -8.82 -4.61
N LEU A 255 1.20 -9.79 -5.49
CA LEU A 255 0.86 -11.18 -5.24
C LEU A 255 1.70 -11.76 -4.10
N TRP A 256 3.01 -11.48 -4.09
CA TRP A 256 3.88 -11.87 -2.98
C TRP A 256 3.47 -11.25 -1.65
N GLN A 257 3.09 -9.98 -1.67
CA GLN A 257 2.56 -9.31 -0.48
C GLN A 257 1.24 -9.92 -0.02
N HIS A 258 0.36 -10.29 -0.95
CA HIS A 258 -0.91 -10.95 -0.66
C HIS A 258 -0.68 -12.33 -0.04
N LEU A 259 0.20 -13.15 -0.62
CA LEU A 259 0.58 -14.45 -0.04
C LEU A 259 1.12 -14.30 1.39
N LYS A 260 2.07 -13.38 1.60
CA LYS A 260 2.67 -13.10 2.90
C LYS A 260 1.66 -12.57 3.93
N SER A 261 0.64 -11.82 3.49
CA SER A 261 -0.30 -11.15 4.40
C SER A 261 -1.58 -11.93 4.69
N HIS A 262 -2.04 -12.77 3.76
CA HIS A 262 -3.29 -13.52 3.89
C HIS A 262 -3.06 -15.00 4.22
N TYR A 263 -2.12 -15.64 3.56
CA TYR A 263 -1.93 -17.08 3.68
C TYR A 263 -0.89 -17.48 4.72
N LEU A 264 0.16 -16.66 4.89
CA LEU A 264 1.23 -16.92 5.85
C LEU A 264 1.15 -16.03 7.09
N ALA A 265 0.14 -15.18 7.23
CA ALA A 265 -0.03 -14.36 8.42
C ALA A 265 -0.20 -15.21 9.68
N GLY A 266 0.75 -15.11 10.61
CA GLY A 266 0.76 -15.88 11.86
C GLY A 266 1.11 -17.37 11.68
N PHE A 267 1.47 -17.81 10.48
CA PHE A 267 2.02 -19.15 10.28
C PHE A 267 3.46 -19.19 10.77
N ILE A 268 3.78 -20.20 11.58
CA ILE A 268 5.09 -20.37 12.21
C ILE A 268 5.54 -21.80 12.00
N THR A 269 6.78 -21.96 11.56
CA THR A 269 7.42 -23.26 11.44
C THR A 269 8.95 -23.14 11.43
N ASP A 270 9.62 -24.13 11.98
CA ASP A 270 11.05 -24.40 11.86
C ASP A 270 11.35 -25.59 10.92
N ASP A 271 10.33 -26.07 10.23
CA ASP A 271 10.36 -27.22 9.35
C ASP A 271 10.13 -26.77 7.90
N HIS A 272 11.09 -27.11 7.00
CA HIS A 272 11.04 -26.80 5.57
C HIS A 272 9.84 -27.45 4.89
N ASP A 273 9.57 -28.73 5.17
CA ASP A 273 8.50 -29.47 4.50
C ASP A 273 7.14 -28.87 4.84
N ARG A 274 6.97 -28.40 6.07
CA ARG A 274 5.75 -27.67 6.47
C ARG A 274 5.60 -26.31 5.81
N LEU A 275 6.71 -25.59 5.60
CA LEU A 275 6.69 -24.32 4.89
C LEU A 275 6.32 -24.53 3.44
N ASP A 276 6.95 -25.51 2.78
CA ASP A 276 6.71 -25.83 1.38
C ASP A 276 5.26 -26.31 1.16
N ALA A 277 4.76 -27.21 1.99
CA ALA A 277 3.37 -27.65 1.95
C ALA A 277 2.37 -26.51 2.13
N LYS A 278 2.69 -25.55 3.04
CA LYS A 278 1.87 -24.35 3.25
C LYS A 278 1.90 -23.44 2.02
N LEU A 279 3.05 -23.22 1.42
CA LEU A 279 3.21 -22.44 0.19
C LEU A 279 2.48 -23.08 -0.98
N GLU A 280 2.69 -24.38 -1.19
CA GLU A 280 2.02 -25.14 -2.25
C GLU A 280 0.49 -25.02 -2.15
N SER A 281 -0.06 -25.27 -0.97
CA SER A 281 -1.51 -25.15 -0.73
C SER A 281 -2.03 -23.74 -0.97
N SER A 282 -1.26 -22.71 -0.58
CA SER A 282 -1.61 -21.31 -0.76
C SER A 282 -1.59 -20.90 -2.25
N ILE A 283 -0.55 -21.30 -2.97
CA ILE A 283 -0.41 -21.06 -4.42
C ILE A 283 -1.52 -21.79 -5.17
N ARG A 284 -1.79 -23.05 -4.84
CA ARG A 284 -2.88 -23.83 -5.44
C ARG A 284 -4.25 -23.19 -5.23
N SER A 285 -4.48 -22.58 -4.07
CA SER A 285 -5.69 -21.79 -3.81
C SER A 285 -5.81 -20.57 -4.73
N LEU A 286 -4.71 -19.88 -5.01
CA LEU A 286 -4.66 -18.75 -5.95
C LEU A 286 -4.86 -19.19 -7.39
N LEU A 287 -4.25 -20.29 -7.83
CA LEU A 287 -4.44 -20.88 -9.16
C LEU A 287 -5.91 -21.19 -9.44
N ASN A 288 -6.66 -21.61 -8.41
CA ASN A 288 -8.10 -21.87 -8.50
C ASN A 288 -8.97 -20.59 -8.41
N SER A 289 -8.36 -19.42 -8.31
CA SER A 289 -9.06 -18.14 -8.13
C SER A 289 -8.57 -17.05 -9.10
N PRO A 290 -8.81 -17.17 -10.43
CA PRO A 290 -8.39 -16.15 -11.40
C PRO A 290 -8.90 -14.74 -11.09
N LYS A 291 -10.08 -14.63 -10.46
CA LYS A 291 -10.63 -13.34 -10.01
C LYS A 291 -9.75 -12.67 -8.94
N THR A 292 -9.23 -13.46 -8.01
CA THR A 292 -8.32 -12.96 -6.97
C THR A 292 -7.01 -12.51 -7.59
N LEU A 293 -6.43 -13.28 -8.52
CA LEU A 293 -5.20 -12.91 -9.24
C LEU A 293 -5.39 -11.56 -9.96
N ARG A 294 -6.47 -11.41 -10.73
CA ARG A 294 -6.78 -10.14 -11.39
C ARG A 294 -6.93 -8.98 -10.41
N SER A 295 -7.67 -9.18 -9.32
CA SER A 295 -7.92 -8.13 -8.33
C SER A 295 -6.66 -7.70 -7.58
N VAL A 296 -5.79 -8.65 -7.24
CA VAL A 296 -4.55 -8.38 -6.48
C VAL A 296 -3.48 -7.74 -7.37
N CYS A 297 -3.35 -8.22 -8.62
CA CYS A 297 -2.27 -7.80 -9.52
C CYS A 297 -2.66 -6.64 -10.45
N ASN A 298 -3.95 -6.27 -10.54
CA ASN A 298 -4.40 -5.22 -11.46
C ASN A 298 -3.88 -3.84 -11.01
N THR A 299 -3.26 -3.11 -11.94
CA THR A 299 -2.64 -1.79 -11.70
C THR A 299 -3.60 -0.61 -11.85
N HIS A 300 -4.86 -0.85 -12.29
CA HIS A 300 -5.82 0.20 -12.66
C HIS A 300 -6.80 0.61 -11.55
N SER A 301 -6.55 0.27 -10.29
CA SER A 301 -7.38 0.75 -9.18
C SER A 301 -6.54 1.58 -8.20
N GLU A 302 -6.21 2.83 -8.60
CA GLU A 302 -6.21 4.04 -7.75
C GLU A 302 -5.84 5.26 -8.60
#